data_d425d0da725b1c9bd0ce5401dc798995
#
_entry.id   d425d0da725b1c9bd0ce5401dc798995
#
_cell.length_a   1.000
_cell.length_b   1.000
_cell.length_c   1.000
_cell.angle_alpha   90.00
_cell.angle_beta   90.00
_cell.angle_gamma   90.00
#
_symmetry.space_group_name_H-M   'P 1'
#
loop_
_entity.id
_entity.type
_entity.pdbx_description
1 polymer ?
#
loop_
_entity_poly.entity_id
_entity_poly.type
_entity_poly.pdbx_seq_one_letter_code
_entity_poly.pdbx_strand_id
1 'polypeptide(L)'
;QEHIIFRWLSLKSTIEYIGEWEMLYNRIFNCTEFGTIKNAAGSNNFVLSVKTWIEQTNAQGIRSKAGRYGGTYAHRDIAYHFGMWLSPKFQLLLIKEYQRLKTEEQKLLGWSAKRELSKINYRIHTDAIRQNLIPAKVTPAQANIIYASEADVLNVAMFSMTAMQWREANPDLKGNIRD
;
A
#
# COMPACT_ATOMS: atom_id res chain seq x y z
N GLN A 1 28.58 -8.83 -17.84
CA GLN A 1 27.55 -8.01 -17.13
C GLN A 1 27.29 -6.66 -17.82
N GLU A 2 28.31 -5.98 -18.34
CA GLU A 2 28.15 -4.69 -19.04
C GLU A 2 27.23 -4.78 -20.25
N HIS A 3 27.32 -5.80 -21.07
CA HIS A 3 26.45 -6.00 -22.23
C HIS A 3 24.95 -5.98 -21.92
N ILE A 4 24.54 -6.48 -20.75
CA ILE A 4 23.13 -6.52 -20.35
C ILE A 4 22.63 -5.09 -20.05
N ILE A 5 23.45 -4.28 -19.37
CA ILE A 5 23.12 -2.89 -19.06
C ILE A 5 23.04 -2.05 -20.32
N PHE A 6 23.97 -2.22 -21.27
CA PHE A 6 23.94 -1.55 -22.57
C PHE A 6 22.66 -1.88 -23.34
N ARG A 7 22.26 -3.15 -23.43
CA ARG A 7 21.02 -3.56 -24.09
C ARG A 7 19.79 -2.94 -23.44
N TRP A 8 19.75 -2.88 -22.11
CA TRP A 8 18.66 -2.27 -21.37
C TRP A 8 18.61 -0.75 -21.62
N LEU A 9 19.75 -0.04 -21.59
CA LEU A 9 19.85 1.38 -21.89
C LEU A 9 19.61 1.72 -23.37
N SER A 10 19.68 0.77 -24.27
CA SER A 10 19.36 1.00 -25.69
C SER A 10 17.86 1.04 -25.98
N LEU A 11 17.02 0.63 -25.02
CA LEU A 11 15.58 0.64 -25.19
C LEU A 11 14.99 2.02 -24.93
N LYS A 12 14.15 2.49 -25.84
CA LYS A 12 13.44 3.77 -25.71
C LYS A 12 12.62 3.83 -24.42
N SER A 13 11.90 2.75 -24.10
CA SER A 13 11.10 2.64 -22.86
C SER A 13 11.96 2.76 -21.58
N THR A 14 13.19 2.26 -21.61
CA THR A 14 14.12 2.42 -20.50
C THR A 14 14.55 3.87 -20.34
N ILE A 15 14.95 4.53 -21.44
CA ILE A 15 15.35 5.93 -21.42
C ILE A 15 14.20 6.82 -20.94
N GLU A 16 12.98 6.56 -21.40
CA GLU A 16 11.79 7.28 -20.92
C GLU A 16 11.59 7.08 -19.41
N TYR A 17 11.67 5.85 -18.91
CA TYR A 17 11.48 5.56 -17.51
C TYR A 17 12.53 6.23 -16.62
N ILE A 18 13.82 6.11 -16.95
CA ILE A 18 14.89 6.71 -16.14
C ILE A 18 14.85 8.24 -16.24
N GLY A 19 14.47 8.80 -17.38
CA GLY A 19 14.29 10.24 -17.56
C GLY A 19 13.14 10.80 -16.73
N GLU A 20 11.98 10.14 -16.72
CA GLU A 20 10.86 10.50 -15.85
C GLU A 20 11.25 10.46 -14.36
N TRP A 21 12.00 9.42 -13.96
CA TRP A 21 12.52 9.34 -12.61
C TRP A 21 13.43 10.52 -12.26
N GLU A 22 14.37 10.86 -13.17
CA GLU A 22 15.28 12.01 -12.97
C GLU A 22 14.49 13.33 -12.89
N MET A 23 13.51 13.55 -13.76
CA MET A 23 12.68 14.76 -13.72
C MET A 23 11.92 14.92 -12.42
N LEU A 24 11.50 13.82 -11.78
CA LEU A 24 10.80 13.84 -10.50
C LEU A 24 11.73 14.14 -9.31
N TYR A 25 12.96 13.63 -9.33
CA TYR A 25 13.82 13.62 -8.14
C TYR A 25 15.13 14.41 -8.28
N ASN A 26 15.51 14.84 -9.49
CA ASN A 26 16.76 15.53 -9.78
C ASN A 26 16.54 16.93 -10.35
N ARG A 27 16.72 17.94 -9.52
CA ARG A 27 16.49 19.35 -9.92
C ARG A 27 17.50 19.90 -10.93
N ILE A 28 18.65 19.25 -11.07
CA ILE A 28 19.73 19.67 -11.98
C ILE A 28 19.77 18.81 -13.25
N PHE A 29 18.75 18.00 -13.48
CA PHE A 29 18.65 17.15 -14.66
C PHE A 29 18.55 17.96 -15.95
N ASN A 30 19.37 17.62 -16.94
CA ASN A 30 19.37 18.29 -18.22
C ASN A 30 18.30 17.73 -19.16
N CYS A 31 17.11 18.31 -19.11
CA CYS A 31 15.95 17.88 -19.91
C CYS A 31 16.19 18.05 -21.43
N THR A 32 17.02 19.00 -21.87
CA THR A 32 17.32 19.21 -23.29
C THR A 32 18.11 18.04 -23.87
N GLU A 33 19.20 17.67 -23.21
CA GLU A 33 20.00 16.52 -23.60
C GLU A 33 19.22 15.20 -23.46
N PHE A 34 18.39 15.07 -22.44
CA PHE A 34 17.47 13.95 -22.31
C PHE A 34 16.56 13.83 -23.54
N GLY A 35 15.99 14.94 -24.03
CA GLY A 35 15.15 14.95 -25.23
C GLY A 35 15.89 14.43 -26.46
N THR A 36 17.14 14.84 -26.64
CA THR A 36 18.01 14.39 -27.72
C THR A 36 18.30 12.89 -27.64
N ILE A 37 18.68 12.40 -26.47
CA ILE A 37 18.93 10.97 -26.22
C ILE A 37 17.65 10.15 -26.43
N LYS A 38 16.51 10.59 -25.89
CA LYS A 38 15.21 9.93 -26.04
C LYS A 38 14.80 9.78 -27.50
N ASN A 39 15.03 10.80 -28.33
CA ASN A 39 14.71 10.76 -29.76
C ASN A 39 15.62 9.80 -30.54
N ALA A 40 16.87 9.65 -30.12
CA ALA A 40 17.81 8.71 -30.73
C ALA A 40 17.61 7.26 -30.24
N ALA A 41 17.03 7.08 -29.05
CA ALA A 41 16.86 5.79 -28.42
C ALA A 41 15.95 4.86 -29.23
N GLY A 42 16.36 3.59 -29.34
CA GLY A 42 15.67 2.55 -30.12
C GLY A 42 16.07 2.49 -31.59
N SER A 43 16.93 3.40 -32.08
CA SER A 43 17.51 3.25 -33.42
C SER A 43 18.58 2.15 -33.45
N ASN A 44 18.81 1.57 -34.63
CA ASN A 44 19.74 0.42 -34.77
C ASN A 44 21.20 0.71 -34.36
N ASN A 45 21.61 1.98 -34.42
CA ASN A 45 22.98 2.40 -34.10
C ASN A 45 23.05 3.10 -32.72
N PHE A 46 21.97 3.15 -31.98
CA PHE A 46 21.95 3.80 -30.68
C PHE A 46 22.67 2.97 -29.61
N VAL A 47 23.71 3.54 -29.06
CA VAL A 47 24.46 2.96 -27.94
C VAL A 47 24.63 4.04 -26.87
N LEU A 48 24.22 3.74 -25.67
CA LEU A 48 24.34 4.64 -24.53
C LEU A 48 25.06 3.92 -23.37
N SER A 49 26.16 4.50 -22.90
CA SER A 49 26.81 4.03 -21.68
C SER A 49 26.21 4.74 -20.46
N VAL A 50 26.31 4.11 -19.30
CA VAL A 50 25.93 4.75 -18.02
C VAL A 50 26.72 6.02 -17.78
N LYS A 51 28.02 6.02 -18.15
CA LYS A 51 28.88 7.18 -18.01
C LYS A 51 28.41 8.34 -18.89
N THR A 52 28.14 8.09 -20.16
CA THR A 52 27.61 9.06 -21.11
C THR A 52 26.26 9.63 -20.65
N TRP A 53 25.36 8.78 -20.17
CA TRP A 53 24.09 9.20 -19.59
C TRP A 53 24.28 10.20 -18.46
N ILE A 54 25.17 9.89 -17.48
CA ILE A 54 25.43 10.75 -16.33
C ILE A 54 26.05 12.08 -16.78
N GLU A 55 27.05 12.04 -17.66
CA GLU A 55 27.80 13.24 -18.09
C GLU A 55 26.93 14.20 -18.91
N GLN A 56 26.07 13.70 -19.78
CA GLN A 56 25.23 14.54 -20.64
C GLN A 56 23.99 15.08 -19.91
N THR A 57 23.39 14.28 -19.07
CA THR A 57 22.09 14.64 -18.45
C THR A 57 22.20 15.09 -17.00
N ASN A 58 23.36 15.07 -16.36
CA ASN A 58 23.54 15.27 -14.93
C ASN A 58 22.70 14.30 -14.09
N ALA A 59 22.54 13.07 -14.55
CA ALA A 59 21.73 12.05 -13.90
C ALA A 59 22.31 11.65 -12.52
N GLN A 60 21.42 11.39 -11.57
CA GLN A 60 21.75 10.99 -10.20
C GLN A 60 21.22 9.61 -9.81
N GLY A 61 20.19 9.13 -10.49
CA GLY A 61 19.53 7.87 -10.20
C GLY A 61 20.36 6.64 -10.54
N ILE A 62 21.40 6.79 -11.40
CA ILE A 62 22.34 5.73 -11.74
C ILE A 62 23.76 6.26 -11.53
N ARG A 63 24.63 5.43 -10.97
CA ARG A 63 26.04 5.77 -10.72
C ARG A 63 26.94 4.66 -11.24
N SER A 64 28.06 5.02 -11.84
CA SER A 64 29.08 4.09 -12.29
C SER A 64 30.37 4.33 -11.51
N LYS A 65 30.98 3.25 -11.01
CA LYS A 65 32.27 3.28 -10.33
C LYS A 65 33.23 2.32 -11.04
N ALA A 66 34.38 2.82 -11.43
CA ALA A 66 35.45 2.01 -12.02
C ALA A 66 36.30 1.32 -10.94
N GLY A 67 37.03 0.24 -11.32
CA GLY A 67 37.99 -0.46 -10.50
C GLY A 67 37.55 -1.87 -10.07
N ARG A 68 38.44 -2.57 -9.32
CA ARG A 68 38.23 -3.97 -8.90
C ARG A 68 36.92 -4.20 -8.15
N TYR A 69 36.47 -3.21 -7.39
CA TYR A 69 35.18 -3.22 -6.67
C TYR A 69 34.19 -2.23 -7.30
N GLY A 70 34.38 -1.93 -8.58
CA GLY A 70 33.50 -1.07 -9.35
C GLY A 70 32.21 -1.77 -9.76
N GLY A 71 31.31 -1.02 -10.35
CA GLY A 71 30.03 -1.51 -10.85
C GLY A 71 29.06 -0.38 -11.16
N THR A 72 27.89 -0.75 -11.63
CA THR A 72 26.78 0.17 -11.81
C THR A 72 25.82 0.02 -10.64
N TYR A 73 25.50 1.13 -10.00
CA TYR A 73 24.58 1.24 -8.88
C TYR A 73 23.40 2.11 -9.32
N ALA A 74 22.21 1.79 -8.91
CA ALA A 74 21.03 2.55 -9.26
C ALA A 74 20.12 2.74 -8.05
N HIS A 75 19.29 3.78 -8.09
CA HIS A 75 18.20 3.92 -7.13
C HIS A 75 17.30 2.68 -7.21
N ARG A 76 16.69 2.29 -6.07
CA ARG A 76 15.89 1.05 -5.98
C ARG A 76 14.79 0.98 -7.05
N ASP A 77 14.14 2.08 -7.38
CA ASP A 77 13.06 2.10 -8.37
C ASP A 77 13.59 1.75 -9.76
N ILE A 78 14.74 2.30 -10.11
CA ILE A 78 15.44 2.00 -11.37
C ILE A 78 15.96 0.56 -11.38
N ALA A 79 16.46 0.08 -10.23
CA ALA A 79 16.88 -1.32 -10.08
C ALA A 79 15.71 -2.29 -10.22
N TYR A 80 14.52 -1.97 -9.69
CA TYR A 80 13.31 -2.75 -9.92
C TYR A 80 12.91 -2.78 -11.40
N HIS A 81 12.94 -1.63 -12.08
CA HIS A 81 12.67 -1.58 -13.53
C HIS A 81 13.63 -2.46 -14.32
N PHE A 82 14.92 -2.40 -13.99
CA PHE A 82 15.92 -3.30 -14.59
C PHE A 82 15.62 -4.77 -14.31
N GLY A 83 15.28 -5.11 -13.06
CA GLY A 83 14.91 -6.47 -12.67
C GLY A 83 13.67 -6.99 -13.40
N MET A 84 12.64 -6.15 -13.57
CA MET A 84 11.44 -6.49 -14.33
C MET A 84 11.74 -6.74 -15.81
N TRP A 85 12.60 -5.92 -16.42
CA TRP A 85 13.04 -6.13 -17.79
C TRP A 85 13.86 -7.42 -17.94
N LEU A 86 14.72 -7.72 -16.97
CA LEU A 86 15.58 -8.90 -17.00
C LEU A 86 14.81 -10.21 -16.78
N SER A 87 13.76 -10.19 -15.95
CA SER A 87 13.01 -11.38 -15.52
C SER A 87 11.51 -11.16 -15.51
N PRO A 88 10.77 -11.72 -16.49
CA PRO A 88 9.30 -11.69 -16.47
C PRO A 88 8.71 -12.35 -15.21
N LYS A 89 9.39 -13.34 -14.65
CA LYS A 89 8.99 -13.96 -13.37
C LYS A 89 9.06 -12.98 -12.22
N PHE A 90 10.09 -12.15 -12.15
CA PHE A 90 10.25 -11.11 -11.16
C PHE A 90 9.17 -10.03 -11.33
N GLN A 91 8.87 -9.62 -12.55
CA GLN A 91 7.79 -8.70 -12.86
C GLN A 91 6.42 -9.21 -12.36
N LEU A 92 6.11 -10.48 -12.64
CA LEU A 92 4.87 -11.10 -12.14
C LEU A 92 4.82 -11.19 -10.62
N LEU A 93 5.95 -11.46 -9.98
CA LEU A 93 6.04 -11.48 -8.52
C LEU A 93 5.70 -10.11 -7.92
N LEU A 94 6.29 -9.04 -8.44
CA LEU A 94 6.02 -7.66 -7.96
C LEU A 94 4.54 -7.28 -8.15
N ILE A 95 3.94 -7.61 -9.29
CA ILE A 95 2.52 -7.34 -9.55
C ILE A 95 1.64 -8.09 -8.53
N LYS A 96 1.92 -9.36 -8.28
CA LYS A 96 1.17 -10.16 -7.30
C LYS A 96 1.31 -9.62 -5.87
N GLU A 97 2.53 -9.24 -5.47
CA GLU A 97 2.76 -8.66 -4.15
C GLU A 97 2.05 -7.30 -3.99
N TYR A 98 2.07 -6.45 -5.02
CA TYR A 98 1.31 -5.22 -5.01
C TYR A 98 -0.19 -5.48 -4.83
N GLN A 99 -0.77 -6.42 -5.57
CA GLN A 99 -2.18 -6.80 -5.45
C GLN A 99 -2.51 -7.36 -4.07
N ARG A 100 -1.63 -8.19 -3.50
CA ARG A 100 -1.78 -8.74 -2.15
C ARG A 100 -1.80 -7.62 -1.10
N LEU A 101 -0.82 -6.73 -1.14
CA LEU A 101 -0.73 -5.60 -0.20
C LEU A 101 -1.93 -4.66 -0.30
N LYS A 102 -2.40 -4.37 -1.53
CA LYS A 102 -3.62 -3.56 -1.74
C LYS A 102 -4.86 -4.22 -1.16
N THR A 103 -5.00 -5.53 -1.32
CA THR A 103 -6.13 -6.27 -0.75
C THR A 103 -6.09 -6.28 0.77
N GLU A 104 -4.92 -6.44 1.37
CA GLU A 104 -4.74 -6.38 2.83
C GLU A 104 -5.03 -4.98 3.38
N GLU A 105 -4.53 -3.92 2.71
CA GLU A 105 -4.81 -2.54 3.06
C GLU A 105 -6.32 -2.24 3.06
N GLN A 106 -7.03 -2.67 2.01
CA GLN A 106 -8.49 -2.51 1.91
C GLN A 106 -9.24 -3.25 3.02
N LYS A 107 -8.81 -4.47 3.38
CA LYS A 107 -9.41 -5.22 4.50
C LYS A 107 -9.21 -4.48 5.83
N LEU A 108 -8.00 -3.97 6.10
CA LEU A 108 -7.70 -3.22 7.32
C LEU A 108 -8.52 -1.93 7.42
N LEU A 109 -8.64 -1.18 6.32
CA LEU A 109 -9.47 0.04 6.26
C LEU A 109 -10.95 -0.27 6.50
N GLY A 110 -11.48 -1.31 5.85
CA GLY A 110 -12.86 -1.76 6.04
C GLY A 110 -13.14 -2.19 7.48
N TRP A 111 -12.22 -2.89 8.12
CA TRP A 111 -12.32 -3.31 9.52
C TRP A 111 -12.31 -2.11 10.48
N SER A 112 -11.40 -1.15 10.28
CA SER A 112 -11.32 0.05 11.12
C SER A 112 -12.59 0.91 11.03
N ALA A 113 -13.13 1.13 9.84
CA ALA A 113 -14.35 1.89 9.64
C ALA A 113 -15.57 1.20 10.31
N LYS A 114 -15.72 -0.12 10.16
CA LYS A 114 -16.79 -0.88 10.82
C LYS A 114 -16.69 -0.79 12.34
N ARG A 115 -15.48 -0.88 12.90
CA ARG A 115 -15.25 -0.78 14.34
C ARG A 115 -15.62 0.60 14.89
N GLU A 116 -15.25 1.68 14.21
CA GLU A 116 -15.60 3.04 14.63
C GLU A 116 -17.11 3.29 14.53
N LEU A 117 -17.77 2.83 13.47
CA LEU A 117 -19.23 2.90 13.36
C LEU A 117 -19.94 2.13 14.48
N SER A 118 -19.44 0.95 14.83
CA SER A 118 -19.99 0.14 15.93
C SER A 118 -19.86 0.88 17.28
N LYS A 119 -18.73 1.55 17.55
CA LYS A 119 -18.56 2.35 18.78
C LYS A 119 -19.50 3.54 18.84
N ILE A 120 -19.68 4.25 17.71
CA ILE A 120 -20.61 5.40 17.63
C ILE A 120 -22.04 4.94 17.85
N ASN A 121 -22.47 3.89 17.17
CA ASN A 121 -23.81 3.33 17.33
C ASN A 121 -24.07 2.86 18.76
N TYR A 122 -23.09 2.20 19.40
CA TYR A 122 -23.19 1.78 20.79
C TYR A 122 -23.41 3.00 21.72
N ARG A 123 -22.69 4.10 21.56
CA ARG A 123 -22.87 5.32 22.35
C ARG A 123 -24.26 5.90 22.16
N ILE A 124 -24.69 6.11 20.91
CA ILE A 124 -26.01 6.67 20.61
C ILE A 124 -27.11 5.82 21.24
N HIS A 125 -27.01 4.50 21.12
CA HIS A 125 -27.97 3.56 21.71
C HIS A 125 -27.99 3.64 23.24
N THR A 126 -26.80 3.63 23.88
CA THR A 126 -26.67 3.70 25.34
C THR A 126 -27.22 5.03 25.88
N ASP A 127 -26.94 6.13 25.20
CA ASP A 127 -27.46 7.45 25.59
C ASP A 127 -28.98 7.53 25.42
N ALA A 128 -29.53 6.96 24.35
CA ALA A 128 -30.99 6.89 24.14
C ALA A 128 -31.69 6.05 25.22
N ILE A 129 -31.16 4.91 25.61
CA ILE A 129 -31.65 4.09 26.71
C ILE A 129 -31.62 4.88 28.02
N ARG A 130 -30.50 5.54 28.31
CA ARG A 130 -30.33 6.34 29.51
C ARG A 130 -31.36 7.47 29.62
N GLN A 131 -31.64 8.15 28.51
CA GLN A 131 -32.54 9.30 28.50
C GLN A 131 -34.02 8.90 28.52
N ASN A 132 -34.39 7.80 27.89
CA ASN A 132 -35.78 7.46 27.61
C ASN A 132 -36.30 6.25 28.38
N LEU A 133 -35.44 5.30 28.77
CA LEU A 133 -35.86 4.03 29.34
C LEU A 133 -35.48 3.83 30.81
N ILE A 134 -34.48 4.58 31.32
CA ILE A 134 -34.06 4.45 32.71
C ILE A 134 -34.81 5.49 33.58
N PRO A 135 -35.70 5.07 34.50
CA PRO A 135 -36.33 5.95 35.44
C PRO A 135 -35.33 6.62 36.39
N ALA A 136 -35.58 7.84 36.82
CA ALA A 136 -34.68 8.64 37.67
C ALA A 136 -34.38 8.01 39.05
N LYS A 137 -35.09 6.98 39.45
CA LYS A 137 -35.02 6.35 40.79
C LYS A 137 -34.61 4.87 40.78
N VAL A 138 -33.85 4.41 39.79
CA VAL A 138 -33.34 3.02 39.78
C VAL A 138 -31.91 2.92 40.33
N THR A 139 -31.61 1.77 40.92
CA THR A 139 -30.24 1.48 41.37
C THR A 139 -29.31 1.19 40.18
N PRO A 140 -27.98 1.35 40.32
CA PRO A 140 -27.04 1.01 39.25
C PRO A 140 -27.17 -0.44 38.77
N ALA A 141 -27.47 -1.39 39.62
CA ALA A 141 -27.69 -2.79 39.26
C ALA A 141 -28.91 -2.99 38.36
N GLN A 142 -30.03 -2.32 38.67
CA GLN A 142 -31.25 -2.36 37.85
C GLN A 142 -31.02 -1.67 36.48
N ALA A 143 -30.30 -0.55 36.48
CA ALA A 143 -29.93 0.11 35.23
C ALA A 143 -29.08 -0.79 34.31
N ASN A 144 -28.12 -1.52 34.85
CA ASN A 144 -27.30 -2.48 34.11
C ASN A 144 -28.13 -3.61 33.47
N ILE A 145 -29.19 -4.09 34.13
CA ILE A 145 -30.11 -5.09 33.57
C ILE A 145 -30.85 -4.54 32.38
N ILE A 146 -31.32 -3.28 32.45
CA ILE A 146 -31.99 -2.61 31.33
C ILE A 146 -31.04 -2.47 30.14
N TYR A 147 -29.80 -2.00 30.39
CA TYR A 147 -28.80 -1.90 29.31
C TYR A 147 -28.49 -3.24 28.64
N ALA A 148 -28.37 -4.31 29.41
CA ALA A 148 -28.10 -5.65 28.89
C ALA A 148 -29.27 -6.18 28.06
N SER A 149 -30.52 -6.00 28.53
CA SER A 149 -31.72 -6.39 27.84
C SER A 149 -31.87 -5.68 26.49
N GLU A 150 -31.72 -4.37 26.48
CA GLU A 150 -31.83 -3.56 25.24
C GLU A 150 -30.67 -3.85 24.27
N ALA A 151 -29.47 -4.12 24.78
CA ALA A 151 -28.33 -4.55 23.94
C ALA A 151 -28.62 -5.91 23.28
N ASP A 152 -29.26 -6.84 23.98
CA ASP A 152 -29.64 -8.14 23.44
C ASP A 152 -30.78 -8.06 22.43
N VAL A 153 -31.73 -7.14 22.56
CA VAL A 153 -32.72 -6.86 21.53
C VAL A 153 -32.06 -6.51 20.20
N LEU A 154 -31.05 -5.62 20.25
CA LEU A 154 -30.27 -5.28 19.04
C LEU A 154 -29.46 -6.47 18.50
N ASN A 155 -28.82 -7.24 19.39
CA ASN A 155 -28.05 -8.40 18.97
C ASN A 155 -28.93 -9.44 18.27
N VAL A 156 -30.13 -9.70 18.80
CA VAL A 156 -31.10 -10.61 18.17
C VAL A 156 -31.57 -10.06 16.83
N ALA A 157 -31.86 -8.76 16.73
CA ALA A 157 -32.29 -8.14 15.48
C ALA A 157 -31.21 -8.19 14.39
N MET A 158 -29.92 -8.01 14.76
CA MET A 158 -28.79 -7.96 13.81
C MET A 158 -28.19 -9.33 13.51
N PHE A 159 -28.13 -10.22 14.50
CA PHE A 159 -27.36 -11.46 14.45
C PHE A 159 -28.20 -12.71 14.77
N SER A 160 -29.49 -12.55 15.06
CA SER A 160 -30.43 -13.62 15.43
C SER A 160 -30.05 -14.39 16.68
N MET A 161 -29.21 -13.81 17.56
CA MET A 161 -28.77 -14.44 18.82
C MET A 161 -28.37 -13.38 19.86
N THR A 162 -28.46 -13.74 21.15
CA THR A 162 -28.00 -12.90 22.25
C THR A 162 -26.48 -12.95 22.42
N ALA A 163 -25.91 -12.01 23.19
CA ALA A 163 -24.48 -12.03 23.52
C ALA A 163 -24.08 -13.31 24.29
N MET A 164 -24.98 -13.84 25.13
CA MET A 164 -24.76 -15.10 25.86
C MET A 164 -24.70 -16.29 24.91
N GLN A 165 -25.69 -16.44 24.01
CA GLN A 165 -25.73 -17.51 23.01
C GLN A 165 -24.50 -17.49 22.10
N TRP A 166 -24.03 -16.29 21.72
CA TRP A 166 -22.81 -16.16 20.93
C TRP A 166 -21.57 -16.68 21.68
N ARG A 167 -21.41 -16.34 22.98
CA ARG A 167 -20.28 -16.83 23.79
C ARG A 167 -20.32 -18.34 23.98
N GLU A 168 -21.48 -18.92 24.17
CA GLU A 168 -21.64 -20.38 24.27
C GLU A 168 -21.29 -21.10 22.96
N ALA A 169 -21.62 -20.49 21.82
CA ALA A 169 -21.26 -21.01 20.51
C ALA A 169 -19.77 -20.79 20.12
N ASN A 170 -19.08 -19.85 20.78
CA ASN A 170 -17.70 -19.46 20.44
C ASN A 170 -16.81 -19.36 21.69
N PRO A 171 -16.60 -20.46 22.45
CA PRO A 171 -15.88 -20.41 23.73
C PRO A 171 -14.42 -20.01 23.60
N ASP A 172 -13.77 -20.28 22.47
CA ASP A 172 -12.36 -20.03 22.22
C ASP A 172 -12.08 -18.66 21.57
N LEU A 173 -13.11 -17.91 21.17
CA LEU A 173 -12.93 -16.60 20.58
C LEU A 173 -12.88 -15.50 21.64
N LYS A 174 -11.83 -14.66 21.55
CA LYS A 174 -11.74 -13.43 22.36
C LYS A 174 -12.51 -12.33 21.64
N GLY A 175 -13.48 -11.72 22.34
CA GLY A 175 -14.28 -10.63 21.77
C GLY A 175 -15.74 -10.72 22.13
N ASN A 176 -16.60 -10.10 21.34
CA ASN A 176 -18.06 -10.13 21.50
C ASN A 176 -18.74 -10.23 20.12
N ILE A 177 -20.04 -10.46 20.13
CA ILE A 177 -20.86 -10.67 18.91
C ILE A 177 -20.77 -9.51 17.88
N ARG A 178 -20.27 -8.34 18.28
CA ARG A 178 -20.17 -7.13 17.45
C ARG A 178 -18.75 -6.85 16.94
N ASP A 179 -17.76 -7.66 17.36
CA ASP A 179 -16.39 -7.63 16.88
C ASP A 179 -16.25 -8.44 15.60
#